data_53b4934f76239b507eac0f748de8540f
#
_entry.id   53b4934f76239b507eac0f748de8540f
#
_cell.length_a   1.000
_cell.length_b   1.000
_cell.length_c   1.000
_cell.angle_alpha   90.00
_cell.angle_beta   90.00
_cell.angle_gamma   90.00
#
_symmetry.space_group_name_H-M   'P 1'
#
loop_
_entity.id
_entity.type
_entity.pdbx_description
1 polymer ?
#
loop_
_entity_poly.entity_id
_entity_poly.type
_entity_poly.pdbx_seq_one_letter_code
_entity_poly.pdbx_strand_id
1 'polypeptide(L)'
;MQVFVAIVASVAIFLGGDPGGRLEIRDSSEIEPAAQTTRRIRWPKKTIEVTLSTSLMMPGSHIKPDSDVIGAARRALARWASLANINFVVSWSGATSVSPSDAGDGISLITIADTVDNEAFNTDSTAGRTRVFYDPETGAIAEADVSINPRPRTEEGTEIQFSTDGTPGTYDLEATFTHEIGHLLGLDHSAVLGSTMQGRQAFNGTFGLPALTERTLSEDDRQKIRSLYGPKLKLGRIEGKLADNRTPGALAPLSGVNVWAESLTNGRVVASDVSDSDGSYQLEGLAPGQYRVMVSPRADEGGLVGQKFRSFEVSNRVTVKPDDFSSLNYHLVPPQLSALSPKAIGLNAELSTVPLPLEPGKRVKIYLGGEGVDQVPGTSILVNSPYFTVDPASLVREQMNAPFPVISIEVQVAPNAPFGDYTVRLQSNSGEIAFVPGAITIDPAVAAPIANPIDDSRFFVSQHFADMTGRTADPASIEKLTTQLLLCGPRPDCLRAARLDISTSLMLNELPSSALFLNSLYSSSLGRRPRLTEFESDRVLLLSDTEDPERARLALAMA
;
A
#
# COMPACT_ATOMS: atom_id res chain seq x y z
N MET A 1 29.68 -4.12 26.99
CA MET A 1 30.44 -4.18 25.73
C MET A 1 29.67 -3.25 24.79
N GLN A 2 30.13 -1.99 24.66
CA GLN A 2 29.44 -1.00 23.84
C GLN A 2 29.71 -1.32 22.39
N VAL A 3 28.65 -1.60 21.65
CA VAL A 3 28.70 -1.67 20.18
C VAL A 3 28.46 -0.24 19.67
N PHE A 4 29.51 0.37 19.16
CA PHE A 4 29.40 1.60 18.37
C PHE A 4 28.79 1.24 17.02
N VAL A 5 27.56 1.64 16.78
CA VAL A 5 26.99 1.68 15.43
C VAL A 5 27.60 2.91 14.74
N ALA A 6 28.49 2.68 13.81
CA ALA A 6 29.05 3.73 12.97
C ALA A 6 27.97 4.13 11.94
N ILE A 7 27.47 5.36 12.08
CA ILE A 7 26.66 6.01 11.03
C ILE A 7 27.62 6.34 9.89
N VAL A 8 27.56 5.58 8.81
CA VAL A 8 28.27 5.92 7.56
C VAL A 8 27.34 6.78 6.72
N ALA A 9 27.48 8.09 6.84
CA ALA A 9 26.93 9.03 5.87
C ALA A 9 27.78 8.96 4.61
N SER A 10 27.31 8.26 3.58
CA SER A 10 28.00 8.16 2.29
C SER A 10 27.49 9.25 1.34
N VAL A 11 28.42 9.97 0.76
CA VAL A 11 28.19 11.09 -0.16
C VAL A 11 28.62 10.69 -1.54
N ALA A 12 27.70 10.65 -2.48
CA ALA A 12 27.98 10.42 -3.88
C ALA A 12 28.40 11.72 -4.59
N ILE A 13 29.51 11.69 -5.27
CA ILE A 13 29.95 12.77 -6.16
C ILE A 13 29.71 12.32 -7.59
N PHE A 14 28.80 12.98 -8.30
CA PHE A 14 28.62 12.81 -9.73
C PHE A 14 29.78 13.47 -10.50
N LEU A 15 30.53 12.68 -11.27
CA LEU A 15 31.47 13.16 -12.26
C LEU A 15 30.78 13.19 -13.62
N GLY A 16 30.17 14.33 -13.96
CA GLY A 16 29.61 14.53 -15.29
C GLY A 16 28.66 15.73 -15.39
N GLY A 17 29.19 16.96 -15.32
CA GLY A 17 28.62 18.14 -15.99
C GLY A 17 27.38 18.79 -15.42
N ASP A 18 27.39 19.21 -14.14
CA ASP A 18 26.83 20.49 -13.68
C ASP A 18 27.27 20.74 -12.23
N PRO A 19 27.55 21.96 -11.79
CA PRO A 19 28.23 22.14 -10.52
C PRO A 19 27.31 21.92 -9.32
N GLY A 20 27.37 20.72 -8.75
CA GLY A 20 27.48 20.55 -7.34
C GLY A 20 26.27 20.31 -6.47
N GLY A 21 25.30 19.51 -6.85
CA GLY A 21 24.32 18.98 -5.90
C GLY A 21 24.79 17.65 -5.29
N ARG A 22 25.01 17.60 -3.97
CA ARG A 22 25.26 16.35 -3.24
C ARG A 22 23.94 15.66 -2.99
N LEU A 23 23.74 14.43 -3.52
CA LEU A 23 22.56 13.63 -3.20
C LEU A 23 22.71 13.00 -1.82
N GLU A 24 21.64 12.98 -1.04
CA GLU A 24 21.50 12.16 0.14
C GLU A 24 20.77 10.87 -0.19
N ILE A 25 21.03 9.83 0.62
CA ILE A 25 20.44 8.51 0.47
C ILE A 25 19.52 8.26 1.64
N ARG A 26 18.38 7.64 1.36
CA ARG A 26 17.43 7.18 2.35
C ARG A 26 16.99 5.77 2.03
N ASP A 27 17.20 4.87 2.95
CA ASP A 27 16.73 3.49 2.89
C ASP A 27 15.44 3.33 3.71
N SER A 28 14.47 2.58 3.21
CA SER A 28 13.12 2.48 3.79
C SER A 28 13.07 1.85 5.19
N SER A 29 14.08 1.09 5.59
CA SER A 29 14.17 0.51 6.94
C SER A 29 14.71 1.47 8.00
N GLU A 30 15.24 2.63 7.61
CA GLU A 30 15.70 3.63 8.55
C GLU A 30 14.52 4.38 9.14
N ILE A 31 14.04 3.87 10.29
CA ILE A 31 13.00 4.47 11.12
C ILE A 31 13.65 5.59 11.97
N GLU A 32 14.45 6.41 11.37
CA GLU A 32 14.82 7.66 11.99
C GLU A 32 13.70 8.67 11.70
N PRO A 33 13.20 9.42 12.69
CA PRO A 33 12.48 10.64 12.38
C PRO A 33 13.42 11.43 11.49
N ALA A 34 12.98 11.79 10.30
CA ALA A 34 13.81 12.53 9.35
C ALA A 34 14.45 13.72 10.09
N ALA A 35 15.66 13.50 10.56
CA ALA A 35 16.44 14.56 11.15
C ALA A 35 16.69 15.54 10.02
N GLN A 36 15.97 16.66 10.06
CA GLN A 36 16.37 17.91 9.44
C GLN A 36 15.91 18.26 8.03
N THR A 37 15.04 17.58 7.32
CA THR A 37 14.47 18.22 6.14
C THR A 37 13.03 18.63 6.37
N THR A 38 12.77 19.89 6.63
CA THR A 38 11.46 20.55 6.47
C THR A 38 10.97 20.48 5.01
N ARG A 39 11.68 19.81 4.14
CA ARG A 39 11.42 19.68 2.71
C ARG A 39 10.95 18.27 2.39
N ARG A 40 9.84 18.20 1.67
CA ARG A 40 9.23 16.93 1.25
C ARG A 40 10.05 16.27 0.16
N ILE A 41 10.42 15.04 0.38
CA ILE A 41 11.09 14.21 -0.61
C ILE A 41 10.03 13.80 -1.65
N ARG A 42 10.28 14.11 -2.93
CA ARG A 42 9.36 13.77 -4.03
C ARG A 42 10.03 13.88 -5.39
N TRP A 43 9.49 13.22 -6.37
CA TRP A 43 9.90 13.39 -7.75
C TRP A 43 9.58 14.81 -8.26
N PRO A 44 10.53 15.49 -8.93
CA PRO A 44 10.30 16.83 -9.46
C PRO A 44 9.40 16.83 -10.70
N LYS A 45 9.34 15.70 -11.41
CA LYS A 45 8.50 15.49 -12.61
C LYS A 45 7.29 14.64 -12.30
N LYS A 46 6.21 14.83 -13.07
CA LYS A 46 5.00 13.99 -12.98
C LYS A 46 5.14 12.66 -13.70
N THR A 47 6.02 12.57 -14.67
CA THR A 47 6.38 11.32 -15.33
C THR A 47 7.62 10.76 -14.66
N ILE A 48 7.49 9.57 -14.10
CA ILE A 48 8.52 8.85 -13.36
C ILE A 48 8.93 7.65 -14.20
N GLU A 49 10.20 7.58 -14.54
CA GLU A 49 10.76 6.46 -15.26
C GLU A 49 11.13 5.36 -14.24
N VAL A 50 10.63 4.14 -14.47
CA VAL A 50 10.90 2.96 -13.63
C VAL A 50 11.33 1.82 -14.52
N THR A 51 12.38 1.15 -14.12
CA THR A 51 12.95 0.02 -14.84
C THR A 51 12.66 -1.28 -14.10
N LEU A 52 12.01 -2.23 -14.75
CA LEU A 52 11.81 -3.56 -14.21
C LEU A 52 13.00 -4.44 -14.58
N SER A 53 13.59 -5.10 -13.61
CA SER A 53 14.63 -6.10 -13.82
C SER A 53 14.07 -7.32 -14.57
N THR A 54 14.83 -7.89 -15.48
CA THR A 54 14.49 -9.17 -16.11
C THR A 54 14.40 -10.33 -15.10
N SER A 55 14.89 -10.17 -13.88
CA SER A 55 14.68 -11.13 -12.78
C SER A 55 13.20 -11.40 -12.49
N LEU A 56 12.31 -10.42 -12.74
CA LEU A 56 10.86 -10.59 -12.55
C LEU A 56 10.26 -11.62 -13.53
N MET A 57 10.94 -11.89 -14.65
CA MET A 57 10.50 -12.90 -15.64
C MET A 57 10.91 -14.33 -15.26
N MET A 58 11.99 -14.46 -14.48
CA MET A 58 12.52 -15.75 -14.03
C MET A 58 12.80 -15.69 -12.53
N PRO A 59 11.73 -15.70 -11.71
CA PRO A 59 11.87 -15.56 -10.27
C PRO A 59 12.62 -16.74 -9.65
N GLY A 60 13.41 -16.45 -8.61
CA GLY A 60 14.13 -17.44 -7.82
C GLY A 60 13.22 -18.25 -6.89
N SER A 61 13.83 -19.16 -6.11
CA SER A 61 13.12 -20.07 -5.19
C SER A 61 12.38 -19.38 -4.03
N HIS A 62 12.72 -18.12 -3.75
CA HIS A 62 12.01 -17.29 -2.76
C HIS A 62 10.62 -16.82 -3.22
N ILE A 63 10.28 -17.04 -4.48
CA ILE A 63 8.95 -16.79 -5.02
C ILE A 63 8.24 -18.13 -5.23
N LYS A 64 7.02 -18.25 -4.71
CA LYS A 64 6.19 -19.45 -4.93
C LYS A 64 5.95 -19.66 -6.43
N PRO A 65 6.08 -20.90 -6.96
CA PRO A 65 5.71 -21.21 -8.33
C PRO A 65 4.30 -20.70 -8.69
N ASP A 66 4.10 -20.30 -9.93
CA ASP A 66 2.85 -19.75 -10.48
C ASP A 66 2.42 -18.39 -9.91
N SER A 67 3.29 -17.69 -9.15
CA SER A 67 3.05 -16.31 -8.73
C SER A 67 3.14 -15.35 -9.93
N ASP A 68 2.16 -14.43 -10.02
CA ASP A 68 2.12 -13.37 -11.04
C ASP A 68 3.00 -12.18 -10.63
N VAL A 69 4.32 -12.36 -10.68
CA VAL A 69 5.31 -11.39 -10.21
C VAL A 69 5.22 -10.05 -10.97
N ILE A 70 5.16 -10.14 -12.31
CA ILE A 70 5.12 -8.97 -13.18
C ILE A 70 3.80 -8.22 -12.99
N GLY A 71 2.68 -8.95 -12.96
CA GLY A 71 1.37 -8.36 -12.72
C GLY A 71 1.28 -7.69 -11.35
N ALA A 72 1.86 -8.29 -10.30
CA ALA A 72 1.91 -7.71 -8.96
C ALA A 72 2.63 -6.36 -8.95
N ALA A 73 3.85 -6.28 -9.51
CA ALA A 73 4.60 -5.02 -9.61
C ALA A 73 3.82 -3.93 -10.39
N ARG A 74 3.18 -4.32 -11.49
CA ARG A 74 2.39 -3.37 -12.31
C ARG A 74 1.12 -2.91 -11.65
N ARG A 75 0.39 -3.81 -10.98
CA ARG A 75 -0.81 -3.43 -10.22
C ARG A 75 -0.45 -2.46 -9.09
N ALA A 76 0.68 -2.67 -8.43
CA ALA A 76 1.19 -1.77 -7.40
C ALA A 76 1.49 -0.37 -7.97
N LEU A 77 2.23 -0.27 -9.08
CA LEU A 77 2.48 1.01 -9.77
C LEU A 77 1.17 1.70 -10.20
N ALA A 78 0.25 0.95 -10.83
CA ALA A 78 -1.03 1.48 -11.30
C ALA A 78 -1.91 2.00 -10.15
N ARG A 79 -1.86 1.35 -8.99
CA ARG A 79 -2.62 1.73 -7.80
C ARG A 79 -2.22 3.11 -7.30
N TRP A 80 -0.93 3.39 -7.18
CA TRP A 80 -0.44 4.72 -6.81
C TRP A 80 -0.73 5.77 -7.88
N ALA A 81 -0.49 5.45 -9.16
CA ALA A 81 -0.76 6.37 -10.27
C ALA A 81 -2.24 6.75 -10.37
N SER A 82 -3.15 5.86 -9.98
CA SER A 82 -4.60 6.14 -10.04
C SER A 82 -5.07 7.24 -9.07
N LEU A 83 -4.28 7.55 -8.05
CA LEU A 83 -4.65 8.46 -6.96
C LEU A 83 -3.98 9.83 -7.05
N ALA A 84 -2.93 9.95 -7.84
CA ALA A 84 -2.11 11.16 -7.91
C ALA A 84 -1.86 11.58 -9.36
N ASN A 85 -1.42 12.84 -9.55
CA ASN A 85 -1.07 13.35 -10.88
C ASN A 85 0.33 12.89 -11.31
N ILE A 86 0.57 11.59 -11.26
CA ILE A 86 1.81 10.95 -11.70
C ILE A 86 1.52 9.91 -12.77
N ASN A 87 2.52 9.65 -13.60
CA ASN A 87 2.49 8.62 -14.62
C ASN A 87 3.82 7.86 -14.61
N PHE A 88 3.77 6.54 -14.59
CA PHE A 88 4.96 5.72 -14.70
C PHE A 88 5.23 5.34 -16.16
N VAL A 89 6.46 5.55 -16.60
CA VAL A 89 7.00 5.00 -17.85
C VAL A 89 7.86 3.80 -17.47
N VAL A 90 7.40 2.62 -17.86
CA VAL A 90 8.04 1.36 -17.46
C VAL A 90 8.91 0.86 -18.59
N SER A 91 10.18 0.61 -18.31
CA SER A 91 11.17 -0.02 -19.19
C SER A 91 11.67 -1.34 -18.60
N TRP A 92 12.50 -2.06 -19.35
CA TRP A 92 13.13 -3.31 -18.93
C TRP A 92 14.65 -3.21 -19.02
N SER A 93 15.35 -3.82 -18.05
CA SER A 93 16.81 -3.91 -18.05
C SER A 93 17.28 -5.28 -17.57
N GLY A 94 18.46 -5.66 -18.01
CA GLY A 94 19.20 -6.79 -17.44
C GLY A 94 19.88 -6.49 -16.11
N ALA A 95 19.78 -5.25 -15.58
CA ALA A 95 20.25 -4.91 -14.25
C ALA A 95 19.50 -5.73 -13.20
N THR A 96 20.23 -6.24 -12.20
CA THR A 96 19.70 -7.15 -11.19
C THR A 96 19.90 -6.65 -9.76
N SER A 97 20.91 -5.83 -9.51
CA SER A 97 21.25 -5.31 -8.18
C SER A 97 20.87 -3.85 -8.05
N VAL A 98 20.45 -3.46 -6.84
CA VAL A 98 20.26 -2.06 -6.48
C VAL A 98 21.58 -1.29 -6.56
N SER A 99 21.50 0.01 -6.79
CA SER A 99 22.65 0.91 -6.81
C SER A 99 23.40 0.88 -5.48
N PRO A 100 24.75 0.97 -5.48
CA PRO A 100 25.54 1.07 -4.26
C PRO A 100 25.10 2.25 -3.38
N SER A 101 25.34 2.13 -2.05
CA SER A 101 24.97 3.19 -1.10
C SER A 101 25.77 4.49 -1.23
N ASP A 102 26.83 4.49 -2.03
CA ASP A 102 27.69 5.66 -2.22
C ASP A 102 27.47 6.34 -3.57
N ALA A 103 26.76 5.72 -4.50
CA ALA A 103 26.48 6.30 -5.82
C ALA A 103 25.25 5.66 -6.48
N GLY A 104 24.28 6.47 -6.87
CA GLY A 104 23.23 6.07 -7.79
C GLY A 104 23.79 5.87 -9.21
N ASP A 105 23.10 5.07 -10.01
CA ASP A 105 23.44 4.81 -11.41
C ASP A 105 22.51 5.52 -12.41
N GLY A 106 21.53 6.28 -11.91
CA GLY A 106 20.52 6.98 -12.69
C GLY A 106 19.37 6.10 -13.17
N ILE A 107 19.26 4.85 -12.70
CA ILE A 107 18.23 3.90 -13.06
C ILE A 107 17.38 3.58 -11.83
N SER A 108 16.12 3.96 -11.84
CA SER A 108 15.19 3.54 -10.78
C SER A 108 14.73 2.10 -11.04
N LEU A 109 15.34 1.15 -10.34
CA LEU A 109 15.20 -0.29 -10.57
C LEU A 109 14.16 -0.91 -9.62
N ILE A 110 13.33 -1.82 -10.14
CA ILE A 110 12.56 -2.78 -9.33
C ILE A 110 13.09 -4.18 -9.62
N THR A 111 13.62 -4.86 -8.61
CA THR A 111 14.28 -6.17 -8.74
C THR A 111 13.82 -7.17 -7.69
N ILE A 112 13.86 -8.46 -8.05
CA ILE A 112 13.69 -9.61 -7.15
C ILE A 112 14.89 -10.55 -7.23
N ALA A 113 16.00 -10.10 -7.83
CA ALA A 113 17.14 -10.98 -8.10
C ALA A 113 17.86 -11.38 -6.81
N ASP A 114 18.23 -12.65 -6.73
CA ASP A 114 19.09 -13.19 -5.67
C ASP A 114 20.55 -12.85 -6.00
N THR A 115 21.00 -11.68 -5.55
CA THR A 115 22.38 -11.22 -5.68
C THR A 115 22.94 -10.88 -4.30
N VAL A 116 24.28 -10.91 -4.19
CA VAL A 116 24.97 -10.57 -2.92
C VAL A 116 24.64 -9.13 -2.49
N ASP A 117 24.52 -8.21 -3.44
CA ASP A 117 24.22 -6.80 -3.15
C ASP A 117 22.79 -6.64 -2.63
N ASN A 118 21.82 -7.33 -3.25
CA ASN A 118 20.42 -7.29 -2.81
C ASN A 118 20.23 -8.00 -1.45
N GLU A 119 20.95 -9.12 -1.21
CA GLU A 119 20.96 -9.79 0.09
C GLU A 119 21.56 -8.89 1.17
N ALA A 120 22.67 -8.21 0.88
CA ALA A 120 23.31 -7.27 1.81
C ALA A 120 22.46 -6.01 2.04
N PHE A 121 21.70 -5.57 1.05
CA PHE A 121 20.80 -4.43 1.15
C PHE A 121 19.57 -4.75 2.01
N ASN A 122 18.96 -5.93 1.85
CA ASN A 122 17.82 -6.37 2.64
C ASN A 122 18.32 -6.98 3.96
N THR A 123 17.61 -6.71 5.05
CA THR A 123 17.83 -7.39 6.32
C THR A 123 17.03 -8.69 6.39
N ASP A 124 17.43 -9.64 7.22
CA ASP A 124 16.75 -10.94 7.36
C ASP A 124 15.25 -10.82 7.67
N SER A 125 14.85 -9.76 8.36
CA SER A 125 13.46 -9.54 8.80
C SER A 125 12.63 -8.66 7.87
N THR A 126 13.17 -8.16 6.74
CA THR A 126 12.41 -7.33 5.80
C THR A 126 11.90 -8.14 4.61
N ALA A 127 10.68 -7.88 4.15
CA ALA A 127 10.15 -8.47 2.92
C ALA A 127 10.68 -7.75 1.66
N GLY A 128 10.91 -6.45 1.78
CA GLY A 128 11.50 -5.63 0.73
C GLY A 128 12.16 -4.41 1.32
N ARG A 129 12.86 -3.67 0.49
CA ARG A 129 13.51 -2.44 0.87
C ARG A 129 13.66 -1.50 -0.33
N THR A 130 13.47 -0.21 -0.08
CA THR A 130 13.63 0.84 -1.08
C THR A 130 14.79 1.77 -0.70
N ARG A 131 15.64 2.09 -1.66
CA ARG A 131 16.70 3.10 -1.54
C ARG A 131 16.34 4.30 -2.39
N VAL A 132 16.32 5.50 -1.79
CA VAL A 132 15.98 6.75 -2.46
C VAL A 132 17.18 7.69 -2.44
N PHE A 133 17.59 8.16 -3.61
CA PHE A 133 18.60 9.19 -3.78
C PHE A 133 17.91 10.53 -4.05
N TYR A 134 18.16 11.53 -3.23
CA TYR A 134 17.49 12.82 -3.34
C TYR A 134 18.42 13.99 -3.04
N ASP A 135 18.08 15.14 -3.55
CA ASP A 135 18.75 16.40 -3.28
C ASP A 135 18.27 16.96 -1.93
N PRO A 136 19.14 17.09 -0.91
CA PRO A 136 18.75 17.54 0.43
C PRO A 136 18.30 18.99 0.49
N GLU A 137 18.70 19.83 -0.49
CA GLU A 137 18.31 21.23 -0.52
C GLU A 137 16.90 21.43 -1.07
N THR A 138 16.49 20.60 -2.02
CA THR A 138 15.19 20.72 -2.71
C THR A 138 14.19 19.62 -2.34
N GLY A 139 14.64 18.48 -1.81
CA GLY A 139 13.86 17.27 -1.62
C GLY A 139 13.55 16.52 -2.93
N ALA A 140 14.22 16.89 -4.03
CA ALA A 140 13.95 16.29 -5.33
C ALA A 140 14.57 14.89 -5.44
N ILE A 141 13.75 13.87 -5.65
CA ILE A 141 14.22 12.51 -5.92
C ILE A 141 14.86 12.47 -7.31
N ALA A 142 16.06 11.91 -7.37
CA ALA A 142 16.82 11.67 -8.60
C ALA A 142 16.71 10.22 -9.06
N GLU A 143 16.69 9.27 -8.11
CA GLU A 143 16.67 7.84 -8.35
C GLU A 143 16.02 7.13 -7.16
N ALA A 144 15.37 5.98 -7.40
CA ALA A 144 14.88 5.13 -6.33
C ALA A 144 14.86 3.66 -6.76
N ASP A 145 15.51 2.80 -5.99
CA ASP A 145 15.61 1.37 -6.22
C ASP A 145 14.77 0.59 -5.22
N VAL A 146 14.03 -0.38 -5.73
CA VAL A 146 13.23 -1.33 -4.94
C VAL A 146 13.81 -2.73 -5.08
N SER A 147 14.16 -3.35 -3.97
CA SER A 147 14.59 -4.74 -3.91
C SER A 147 13.65 -5.56 -3.03
N ILE A 148 13.06 -6.60 -3.58
CA ILE A 148 12.41 -7.64 -2.79
C ILE A 148 13.50 -8.53 -2.20
N ASN A 149 13.36 -8.86 -0.91
CA ASN A 149 14.36 -9.66 -0.19
C ASN A 149 14.52 -11.04 -0.86
N PRO A 150 15.72 -11.39 -1.34
CA PRO A 150 15.94 -12.69 -1.96
C PRO A 150 15.95 -13.86 -0.97
N ARG A 151 16.08 -13.57 0.34
CA ARG A 151 16.14 -14.57 1.42
C ARG A 151 15.27 -14.18 2.61
N PRO A 152 13.96 -13.98 2.40
CA PRO A 152 13.08 -13.52 3.45
C PRO A 152 12.94 -14.58 4.55
N ARG A 153 12.92 -14.13 5.80
CA ARG A 153 12.78 -14.97 6.99
C ARG A 153 11.75 -14.40 7.93
N THR A 154 11.10 -15.27 8.69
CA THR A 154 10.31 -14.85 9.86
C THR A 154 11.23 -14.32 10.96
N GLU A 155 10.65 -13.68 11.97
CA GLU A 155 11.41 -13.23 13.16
C GLU A 155 12.12 -14.41 13.87
N GLU A 156 11.58 -15.63 13.77
CA GLU A 156 12.19 -16.85 14.30
C GLU A 156 13.27 -17.44 13.37
N GLY A 157 13.57 -16.78 12.23
CA GLY A 157 14.61 -17.18 11.29
C GLY A 157 14.19 -18.29 10.29
N THR A 158 12.90 -18.63 10.22
CA THR A 158 12.38 -19.61 9.24
C THR A 158 12.33 -18.97 7.86
N GLU A 159 12.85 -19.68 6.85
CA GLU A 159 12.73 -19.23 5.45
C GLU A 159 11.27 -19.20 5.00
N ILE A 160 10.92 -18.15 4.26
CA ILE A 160 9.56 -17.89 3.81
C ILE A 160 9.59 -17.58 2.30
N GLN A 161 8.49 -17.81 1.61
CA GLN A 161 8.35 -17.43 0.21
C GLN A 161 7.39 -16.25 0.06
N PHE A 162 7.45 -15.59 -1.08
CA PHE A 162 6.39 -14.68 -1.53
C PHE A 162 5.38 -15.41 -2.38
N SER A 163 4.12 -14.98 -2.30
CA SER A 163 3.04 -15.42 -3.19
C SER A 163 2.19 -14.25 -3.67
N THR A 164 1.43 -14.44 -4.72
CA THR A 164 0.44 -13.48 -5.22
C THR A 164 -0.99 -13.93 -5.05
N ASP A 165 -1.19 -15.17 -4.58
CA ASP A 165 -2.49 -15.84 -4.45
C ASP A 165 -3.00 -15.92 -2.99
N GLY A 166 -2.31 -15.31 -2.05
CA GLY A 166 -2.69 -15.31 -0.64
C GLY A 166 -2.42 -16.65 0.07
N THR A 167 -1.51 -17.48 -0.44
CA THR A 167 -1.13 -18.75 0.20
C THR A 167 -0.67 -18.52 1.65
N PRO A 168 -1.31 -19.16 2.66
CA PRO A 168 -0.89 -19.01 4.06
C PRO A 168 0.58 -19.39 4.28
N GLY A 169 1.26 -18.67 5.17
CA GLY A 169 2.67 -18.88 5.46
C GLY A 169 3.63 -18.27 4.44
N THR A 170 3.16 -17.35 3.60
CA THR A 170 3.97 -16.58 2.65
C THR A 170 3.83 -15.09 2.90
N TYR A 171 4.78 -14.28 2.42
CA TYR A 171 4.56 -12.85 2.28
C TYR A 171 3.76 -12.55 1.01
N ASP A 172 2.88 -11.54 1.07
CA ASP A 172 2.13 -11.08 -0.09
C ASP A 172 2.99 -10.16 -0.96
N LEU A 173 3.37 -10.65 -2.15
CA LEU A 173 4.27 -9.95 -3.05
C LEU A 173 3.68 -8.62 -3.58
N GLU A 174 2.37 -8.59 -3.87
CA GLU A 174 1.72 -7.37 -4.38
C GLU A 174 1.62 -6.31 -3.29
N ALA A 175 1.31 -6.69 -2.05
CA ALA A 175 1.31 -5.78 -0.92
C ALA A 175 2.71 -5.24 -0.66
N THR A 176 3.74 -6.09 -0.69
CA THR A 176 5.14 -5.68 -0.55
C THR A 176 5.55 -4.68 -1.64
N PHE A 177 5.26 -4.96 -2.92
CA PHE A 177 5.51 -3.98 -3.98
C PHE A 177 4.74 -2.68 -3.78
N THR A 178 3.49 -2.76 -3.31
CA THR A 178 2.67 -1.55 -3.08
C THR A 178 3.30 -0.67 -2.00
N HIS A 179 3.79 -1.28 -0.92
CA HIS A 179 4.51 -0.60 0.16
C HIS A 179 5.81 0.04 -0.34
N GLU A 180 6.68 -0.73 -0.96
CA GLU A 180 8.00 -0.25 -1.42
C GLU A 180 7.89 0.84 -2.50
N ILE A 181 6.90 0.75 -3.40
CA ILE A 181 6.63 1.81 -4.38
C ILE A 181 6.14 3.09 -3.69
N GLY A 182 5.48 3.01 -2.54
CA GLY A 182 5.18 4.18 -1.72
C GLY A 182 6.46 4.91 -1.28
N HIS A 183 7.48 4.17 -0.84
CA HIS A 183 8.81 4.74 -0.53
C HIS A 183 9.52 5.29 -1.77
N LEU A 184 9.45 4.60 -2.90
CA LEU A 184 9.95 5.10 -4.20
C LEU A 184 9.32 6.47 -4.55
N LEU A 185 8.09 6.71 -4.13
CA LEU A 185 7.38 7.97 -4.32
C LEU A 185 7.71 9.02 -3.24
N GLY A 186 8.54 8.72 -2.27
CA GLY A 186 8.95 9.61 -1.20
C GLY A 186 8.05 9.59 0.04
N LEU A 187 7.21 8.58 0.20
CA LEU A 187 6.40 8.42 1.41
C LEU A 187 7.20 7.72 2.52
N ASP A 188 6.94 8.15 3.74
CA ASP A 188 7.40 7.52 4.97
C ASP A 188 6.40 6.52 5.52
N HIS A 189 6.83 5.74 6.53
CA HIS A 189 5.95 4.89 7.26
C HIS A 189 4.80 5.67 7.92
N SER A 190 3.64 5.04 7.95
CA SER A 190 2.42 5.56 8.55
C SER A 190 2.27 5.14 10.01
N ALA A 191 1.67 6.01 10.83
CA ALA A 191 1.25 5.70 12.18
C ALA A 191 -0.08 4.90 12.23
N VAL A 192 -0.78 4.78 11.11
CA VAL A 192 -2.09 4.12 11.01
C VAL A 192 -1.91 2.65 10.73
N LEU A 193 -2.42 1.80 11.60
CA LEU A 193 -2.24 0.35 11.49
C LEU A 193 -2.81 -0.23 10.18
N GLY A 194 -3.93 0.31 9.68
CA GLY A 194 -4.55 -0.09 8.42
C GLY A 194 -3.89 0.45 7.15
N SER A 195 -2.89 1.33 7.26
CA SER A 195 -2.19 1.90 6.11
C SER A 195 -1.27 0.87 5.44
N THR A 196 -1.22 0.90 4.10
CA THR A 196 -0.21 0.15 3.33
C THR A 196 1.21 0.61 3.70
N MET A 197 1.38 1.90 4.00
CA MET A 197 2.68 2.45 4.44
C MET A 197 3.01 2.20 5.92
N GLN A 198 2.26 1.39 6.65
CA GLN A 198 2.65 0.99 8.00
C GLN A 198 3.84 0.02 7.92
N GLY A 199 4.87 0.23 8.77
CA GLY A 199 6.12 -0.53 8.73
C GLY A 199 5.98 -1.97 9.24
N ARG A 200 5.26 -2.81 8.53
CA ARG A 200 5.08 -4.24 8.79
C ARG A 200 5.20 -5.06 7.52
N GLN A 201 5.31 -6.37 7.68
CA GLN A 201 5.34 -7.31 6.57
C GLN A 201 3.92 -7.85 6.29
N ALA A 202 3.52 -7.86 5.02
CA ALA A 202 2.24 -8.39 4.56
C ALA A 202 2.24 -9.93 4.58
N PHE A 203 1.96 -10.52 5.74
CA PHE A 203 2.01 -11.97 5.94
C PHE A 203 0.65 -12.63 5.73
N ASN A 204 0.57 -13.54 4.77
CA ASN A 204 -0.62 -14.34 4.49
C ASN A 204 -0.82 -15.43 5.55
N GLY A 205 -1.99 -15.47 6.12
CA GLY A 205 -2.37 -16.46 7.13
C GLY A 205 -2.63 -15.86 8.50
N THR A 206 -2.29 -14.62 8.75
CA THR A 206 -2.68 -13.92 9.99
C THR A 206 -4.20 -13.94 10.15
N PHE A 207 -4.69 -14.38 11.29
CA PHE A 207 -6.11 -14.63 11.58
C PHE A 207 -6.76 -15.69 10.67
N GLY A 208 -5.96 -16.50 9.97
CA GLY A 208 -6.43 -17.43 8.93
C GLY A 208 -6.84 -16.75 7.63
N LEU A 209 -6.44 -15.50 7.39
CA LEU A 209 -6.84 -14.68 6.25
C LEU A 209 -5.63 -14.33 5.36
N PRO A 210 -5.83 -14.13 4.05
CA PRO A 210 -4.79 -13.56 3.20
C PRO A 210 -4.59 -12.07 3.50
N ALA A 211 -3.37 -11.55 3.27
CA ALA A 211 -2.99 -10.15 3.52
C ALA A 211 -3.52 -9.17 2.42
N LEU A 212 -4.74 -9.38 1.93
CA LEU A 212 -5.32 -8.60 0.82
C LEU A 212 -5.56 -7.12 1.18
N THR A 213 -5.86 -6.82 2.45
CA THR A 213 -6.07 -5.45 2.93
C THR A 213 -4.84 -4.59 2.73
N GLU A 214 -3.65 -5.17 2.79
CA GLU A 214 -2.38 -4.46 2.63
C GLU A 214 -2.04 -4.14 1.17
N ARG A 215 -2.79 -4.70 0.23
CA ARG A 215 -2.78 -4.27 -1.18
C ARG A 215 -3.59 -2.99 -1.41
N THR A 216 -4.51 -2.62 -0.48
CA THR A 216 -5.44 -1.49 -0.64
C THR A 216 -4.92 -0.27 0.08
N LEU A 217 -4.74 0.84 -0.65
CA LEU A 217 -4.30 2.10 -0.06
C LEU A 217 -5.37 2.67 0.87
N SER A 218 -4.99 2.93 2.12
CA SER A 218 -5.81 3.59 3.12
C SER A 218 -6.14 5.05 2.74
N GLU A 219 -7.04 5.70 3.45
CA GLU A 219 -7.26 7.14 3.23
C GLU A 219 -6.02 7.96 3.61
N ASP A 220 -5.25 7.54 4.62
CA ASP A 220 -3.98 8.14 4.99
C ASP A 220 -2.95 8.09 3.85
N ASP A 221 -2.76 6.92 3.22
CA ASP A 221 -1.89 6.76 2.05
C ASP A 221 -2.32 7.66 0.89
N ARG A 222 -3.65 7.70 0.63
CA ARG A 222 -4.26 8.54 -0.42
C ARG A 222 -4.02 10.02 -0.18
N GLN A 223 -4.14 10.48 1.06
CA GLN A 223 -3.91 11.88 1.40
C GLN A 223 -2.43 12.25 1.28
N LYS A 224 -1.54 11.42 1.79
CA LYS A 224 -0.09 11.63 1.68
C LYS A 224 0.35 11.73 0.22
N ILE A 225 -0.04 10.80 -0.66
CA ILE A 225 0.37 10.84 -2.07
C ILE A 225 -0.22 12.06 -2.81
N ARG A 226 -1.49 12.43 -2.53
CA ARG A 226 -2.10 13.64 -3.10
C ARG A 226 -1.42 14.91 -2.61
N SER A 227 -0.95 14.95 -1.38
CA SER A 227 -0.23 16.10 -0.84
C SER A 227 1.08 16.35 -1.58
N LEU A 228 1.75 15.29 -2.03
CA LEU A 228 3.01 15.37 -2.78
C LEU A 228 2.78 15.73 -4.27
N TYR A 229 1.81 15.08 -4.92
CA TYR A 229 1.68 15.12 -6.38
C TYR A 229 0.36 15.70 -6.87
N GLY A 230 -0.63 15.92 -5.99
CA GLY A 230 -1.98 16.38 -6.36
C GLY A 230 -2.88 15.26 -6.88
N PRO A 231 -4.10 15.56 -7.28
CA PRO A 231 -4.71 16.90 -7.35
C PRO A 231 -4.97 17.51 -5.97
N LYS A 232 -4.62 18.78 -5.81
CA LYS A 232 -4.82 19.53 -4.55
C LYS A 232 -6.18 20.27 -4.52
N LEU A 233 -7.20 19.68 -5.06
CA LEU A 233 -8.52 20.30 -5.26
C LEU A 233 -9.18 20.64 -3.91
N LYS A 234 -9.16 21.94 -3.53
CA LYS A 234 -9.89 22.51 -2.40
C LYS A 234 -9.71 21.72 -1.08
N LEU A 235 -8.55 21.11 -0.91
CA LEU A 235 -8.18 20.40 0.31
C LEU A 235 -7.55 21.38 1.27
N GLY A 236 -7.74 21.15 2.57
CA GLY A 236 -7.08 21.92 3.61
C GLY A 236 -6.08 21.07 4.39
N ARG A 237 -5.52 21.64 5.47
CA ARG A 237 -4.60 20.95 6.36
C ARG A 237 -4.78 21.39 7.82
N ILE A 238 -4.32 20.54 8.73
CA ILE A 238 -4.11 20.85 10.14
C ILE A 238 -2.61 20.76 10.39
N GLU A 239 -2.03 21.79 11.00
CA GLU A 239 -0.61 21.80 11.33
C GLU A 239 -0.41 22.33 12.75
N GLY A 240 0.71 22.00 13.38
CA GLY A 240 0.99 22.48 14.72
C GLY A 240 2.32 22.03 15.28
N LYS A 241 2.55 22.34 16.55
CA LYS A 241 3.71 21.89 17.32
C LYS A 241 3.27 21.22 18.60
N LEU A 242 3.92 20.12 18.89
CA LEU A 242 3.80 19.38 20.13
C LEU A 242 5.04 19.64 20.99
N ALA A 243 4.83 19.99 22.24
CA ALA A 243 5.90 20.18 23.20
C ALA A 243 5.52 19.61 24.56
N ASP A 244 6.49 19.21 25.34
CA ASP A 244 6.32 18.90 26.75
C ASP A 244 7.01 19.95 27.63
N ASN A 245 6.58 20.00 28.87
CA ASN A 245 7.08 20.93 29.86
C ASN A 245 7.77 20.19 31.03
N ARG A 246 8.50 19.11 30.72
CA ARG A 246 9.25 18.32 31.70
C ARG A 246 10.24 19.15 32.51
N THR A 247 10.77 20.20 31.91
CA THR A 247 11.67 21.14 32.59
C THR A 247 10.92 22.43 32.88
N PRO A 248 10.75 22.84 34.13
CA PRO A 248 10.10 24.10 34.47
C PRO A 248 10.71 25.28 33.72
N GLY A 249 9.90 25.98 32.93
CA GLY A 249 10.31 27.16 32.15
C GLY A 249 10.96 26.88 30.80
N ALA A 250 11.10 25.61 30.37
CA ALA A 250 11.58 25.23 29.05
C ALA A 250 10.61 24.23 28.41
N LEU A 251 10.07 24.58 27.22
CA LEU A 251 9.31 23.67 26.39
C LEU A 251 10.28 22.83 25.57
N ALA A 252 10.23 21.49 25.73
CA ALA A 252 10.98 20.56 24.91
C ALA A 252 10.09 20.05 23.76
N PRO A 253 10.60 19.96 22.51
CA PRO A 253 9.86 19.37 21.41
C PRO A 253 9.44 17.93 21.74
N LEU A 254 8.20 17.58 21.44
CA LEU A 254 7.71 16.22 21.51
C LEU A 254 7.85 15.60 20.12
N SER A 255 9.04 15.05 19.83
CA SER A 255 9.38 14.50 18.53
C SER A 255 9.14 12.99 18.44
N GLY A 256 8.92 12.48 17.22
CA GLY A 256 8.77 11.05 16.95
C GLY A 256 7.49 10.44 17.52
N VAL A 257 6.44 11.24 17.68
CA VAL A 257 5.14 10.76 18.20
C VAL A 257 4.09 10.72 17.09
N ASN A 258 3.19 9.76 17.18
CA ASN A 258 2.10 9.59 16.22
C ASN A 258 1.04 10.66 16.42
N VAL A 259 0.67 11.34 15.34
CA VAL A 259 -0.45 12.31 15.28
C VAL A 259 -1.38 11.89 14.15
N TRP A 260 -2.69 11.89 14.39
CA TRP A 260 -3.64 11.59 13.33
C TRP A 260 -4.96 12.34 13.49
N ALA A 261 -5.67 12.47 12.36
CA ALA A 261 -7.00 13.05 12.29
C ALA A 261 -8.05 12.01 11.95
N GLU A 262 -9.20 12.09 12.63
CA GLU A 262 -10.39 11.32 12.32
C GLU A 262 -11.56 12.23 11.94
N SER A 263 -12.29 11.84 10.90
CA SER A 263 -13.51 12.54 10.50
C SER A 263 -14.61 12.42 11.57
N LEU A 264 -15.18 13.52 12.03
CA LEU A 264 -16.32 13.50 12.95
C LEU A 264 -17.61 12.96 12.31
N THR A 265 -17.67 12.92 10.98
CA THR A 265 -18.87 12.43 10.28
C THR A 265 -19.01 10.92 10.38
N ASN A 266 -17.90 10.18 10.28
CA ASN A 266 -17.92 8.72 10.20
C ASN A 266 -16.89 8.02 11.10
N GLY A 267 -16.00 8.75 11.75
CA GLY A 267 -14.95 8.20 12.62
C GLY A 267 -13.76 7.58 11.89
N ARG A 268 -13.67 7.72 10.55
CA ARG A 268 -12.54 7.19 9.78
C ARG A 268 -11.28 7.96 10.09
N VAL A 269 -10.17 7.25 10.22
CA VAL A 269 -8.82 7.83 10.14
C VAL A 269 -8.60 8.34 8.73
N VAL A 270 -8.17 9.59 8.57
CA VAL A 270 -8.06 10.23 7.25
C VAL A 270 -6.67 10.78 6.94
N ALA A 271 -5.88 11.08 7.94
CA ALA A 271 -4.50 11.51 7.77
C ALA A 271 -3.69 11.24 9.03
N SER A 272 -2.43 10.95 8.88
CA SER A 272 -1.48 10.82 9.98
C SER A 272 -0.13 11.45 9.66
N ASP A 273 0.61 11.73 10.72
CA ASP A 273 1.98 12.20 10.66
C ASP A 273 2.76 11.70 11.88
N VAL A 274 4.08 11.75 11.79
CA VAL A 274 4.99 11.57 12.92
C VAL A 274 5.67 12.90 13.16
N SER A 275 5.58 13.43 14.38
CA SER A 275 6.12 14.75 14.69
C SER A 275 7.64 14.81 14.47
N ASP A 276 8.10 15.89 13.83
CA ASP A 276 9.50 16.19 13.53
C ASP A 276 10.35 16.44 14.79
N SER A 277 11.66 16.58 14.59
CA SER A 277 12.63 16.84 15.66
C SER A 277 12.35 18.13 16.46
N ASP A 278 11.67 19.10 15.87
CA ASP A 278 11.22 20.35 16.52
C ASP A 278 9.78 20.25 17.07
N GLY A 279 9.17 19.07 17.03
CA GLY A 279 7.81 18.79 17.47
C GLY A 279 6.73 19.21 16.47
N SER A 280 7.07 19.68 15.29
CA SER A 280 6.08 20.06 14.27
C SER A 280 5.43 18.84 13.63
N TYR A 281 4.17 19.01 13.18
CA TYR A 281 3.42 18.00 12.44
C TYR A 281 2.48 18.65 11.43
N GLN A 282 2.13 17.91 10.38
CA GLN A 282 1.22 18.36 9.33
C GLN A 282 0.31 17.24 8.86
N LEU A 283 -1.00 17.40 9.07
CA LEU A 283 -2.04 16.51 8.55
C LEU A 283 -2.65 17.18 7.31
N GLU A 284 -2.19 16.75 6.13
CA GLU A 284 -2.51 17.40 4.88
C GLU A 284 -3.57 16.66 4.07
N GLY A 285 -4.01 17.30 2.97
CA GLY A 285 -4.92 16.69 2.01
C GLY A 285 -6.32 16.43 2.57
N LEU A 286 -6.70 17.11 3.65
CA LEU A 286 -7.98 16.93 4.31
C LEU A 286 -9.11 17.57 3.50
N ALA A 287 -10.18 16.83 3.25
CA ALA A 287 -11.40 17.40 2.70
C ALA A 287 -11.99 18.44 3.66
N PRO A 288 -12.73 19.47 3.16
CA PRO A 288 -13.46 20.37 4.04
C PRO A 288 -14.40 19.60 4.96
N GLY A 289 -14.28 19.82 6.27
CA GLY A 289 -15.04 19.05 7.25
C GLY A 289 -14.62 19.32 8.69
N GLN A 290 -15.12 18.50 9.59
CA GLN A 290 -14.80 18.54 11.01
C GLN A 290 -14.04 17.29 11.41
N TYR A 291 -12.98 17.48 12.20
CA TYR A 291 -12.05 16.43 12.59
C TYR A 291 -11.76 16.48 14.08
N ARG A 292 -11.39 15.34 14.66
CA ARG A 292 -10.69 15.27 15.94
C ARG A 292 -9.23 14.94 15.67
N VAL A 293 -8.33 15.42 16.50
CA VAL A 293 -6.88 15.19 16.39
C VAL A 293 -6.37 14.57 17.66
N MET A 294 -5.66 13.47 17.54
CA MET A 294 -5.15 12.68 18.65
C MET A 294 -3.65 12.43 18.49
N VAL A 295 -3.02 12.13 19.62
CA VAL A 295 -1.61 11.85 19.74
C VAL A 295 -1.40 10.60 20.60
N SER A 296 -0.49 9.73 20.17
CA SER A 296 -0.02 8.61 20.97
C SER A 296 1.51 8.50 20.92
N PRO A 297 2.14 7.98 21.99
CA PRO A 297 3.53 7.63 21.92
C PRO A 297 3.70 6.50 20.89
N ARG A 298 4.76 6.60 20.08
CA ARG A 298 5.14 5.53 19.17
C ARG A 298 5.52 4.30 19.99
N ALA A 299 5.14 3.13 19.52
CA ALA A 299 5.52 1.88 20.15
C ALA A 299 7.05 1.70 20.06
N ASP A 300 7.64 1.12 21.11
CA ASP A 300 8.92 0.47 21.01
C ASP A 300 8.73 -0.85 20.23
N GLU A 301 9.80 -1.52 19.82
CA GLU A 301 9.73 -2.78 19.06
C GLU A 301 8.69 -3.75 19.63
N GLY A 302 7.85 -4.31 18.76
CA GLY A 302 6.88 -5.36 19.11
C GLY A 302 5.59 -4.89 19.77
N GLY A 303 5.18 -3.61 19.65
CA GLY A 303 3.92 -3.13 20.22
C GLY A 303 3.12 -2.20 19.32
N LEU A 304 1.86 -1.91 19.71
CA LEU A 304 0.98 -0.99 18.99
C LEU A 304 1.05 0.45 19.52
N VAL A 305 1.23 0.61 20.83
CA VAL A 305 1.29 1.92 21.51
C VAL A 305 2.40 1.92 22.54
N GLY A 306 3.26 2.94 22.50
CA GLY A 306 4.36 3.10 23.44
C GLY A 306 3.93 3.53 24.85
N GLN A 307 4.88 3.52 25.80
CA GLN A 307 4.62 3.87 27.21
C GLN A 307 5.23 5.20 27.63
N LYS A 308 5.92 5.92 26.75
CA LYS A 308 6.66 7.15 27.09
C LYS A 308 5.81 8.26 27.70
N PHE A 309 4.52 8.30 27.32
CA PHE A 309 3.51 9.20 27.88
C PHE A 309 2.11 8.63 27.59
N ARG A 310 1.10 9.18 28.25
CA ARG A 310 -0.31 8.79 28.03
C ARG A 310 -0.82 9.42 26.74
N SER A 311 -1.51 8.64 25.90
CA SER A 311 -2.19 9.15 24.71
C SER A 311 -3.20 10.23 25.10
N PHE A 312 -3.40 11.20 24.24
CA PHE A 312 -4.32 12.31 24.47
C PHE A 312 -4.99 12.81 23.19
N GLU A 313 -6.07 13.52 23.37
CA GLU A 313 -6.78 14.22 22.31
C GLU A 313 -6.35 15.69 22.30
N VAL A 314 -5.73 16.15 21.22
CA VAL A 314 -5.31 17.56 21.04
C VAL A 314 -6.51 18.44 20.85
N SER A 315 -7.48 17.98 20.04
CA SER A 315 -8.75 18.65 19.85
C SER A 315 -9.85 17.67 19.46
N ASN A 316 -11.00 17.81 20.10
CA ASN A 316 -12.20 17.04 19.76
C ASN A 316 -12.96 17.59 18.55
N ARG A 317 -12.63 18.81 18.10
CA ARG A 317 -13.25 19.43 16.93
C ARG A 317 -12.37 20.52 16.30
N VAL A 318 -11.85 20.23 15.12
CA VAL A 318 -11.17 21.18 14.25
C VAL A 318 -11.95 21.29 12.95
N THR A 319 -12.19 22.50 12.48
CA THR A 319 -12.86 22.73 11.19
C THR A 319 -11.82 23.04 10.12
N VAL A 320 -11.76 22.20 9.09
CA VAL A 320 -10.92 22.41 7.91
C VAL A 320 -11.78 23.03 6.81
N LYS A 321 -11.30 24.12 6.23
CA LYS A 321 -11.92 24.81 5.07
C LYS A 321 -11.12 24.53 3.79
N PRO A 322 -11.73 24.74 2.61
CA PRO A 322 -11.01 24.62 1.34
C PRO A 322 -9.82 25.57 1.28
N ASP A 323 -8.68 25.08 0.79
CA ASP A 323 -7.45 25.84 0.55
C ASP A 323 -6.94 26.63 1.78
N ASP A 324 -7.30 26.21 2.99
CA ASP A 324 -6.99 26.87 4.26
C ASP A 324 -6.21 25.91 5.19
N PHE A 325 -5.66 26.43 6.25
CA PHE A 325 -5.03 25.64 7.29
C PHE A 325 -5.56 25.99 8.69
N SER A 326 -5.56 24.99 9.56
CA SER A 326 -5.90 25.16 10.99
C SER A 326 -4.65 24.92 11.81
N SER A 327 -4.20 25.92 12.57
CA SER A 327 -3.05 25.78 13.48
C SER A 327 -3.51 25.22 14.82
N LEU A 328 -2.85 24.16 15.28
CA LEU A 328 -3.22 23.44 16.50
C LEU A 328 -1.96 23.03 17.27
N ASN A 329 -1.50 23.93 18.14
CA ASN A 329 -0.36 23.68 19.02
C ASN A 329 -0.83 23.07 20.35
N TYR A 330 -0.06 22.16 20.90
CA TYR A 330 -0.36 21.53 22.17
C TYR A 330 0.88 21.38 23.05
N HIS A 331 0.72 21.70 24.33
CA HIS A 331 1.76 21.51 25.32
C HIS A 331 1.32 20.45 26.32
N LEU A 332 2.02 19.33 26.35
CA LEU A 332 1.77 18.26 27.29
C LEU A 332 2.30 18.67 28.68
N VAL A 333 1.44 18.75 29.67
CA VAL A 333 1.82 18.87 31.09
C VAL A 333 2.50 17.58 31.51
N PRO A 334 3.55 17.58 32.36
CA PRO A 334 4.58 16.53 32.44
C PRO A 334 4.06 15.15 32.09
N PRO A 335 4.65 14.47 31.10
CA PRO A 335 4.14 13.21 30.64
C PRO A 335 4.27 12.19 31.76
N GLN A 336 3.14 11.70 32.24
CA GLN A 336 3.13 10.51 33.08
C GLN A 336 3.31 9.29 32.18
N LEU A 337 4.18 8.38 32.57
CA LEU A 337 4.32 7.11 31.89
C LEU A 337 2.98 6.40 31.80
N SER A 338 2.71 5.78 30.66
CA SER A 338 1.48 5.04 30.44
C SER A 338 1.56 3.67 31.09
N ALA A 339 0.57 3.35 31.93
CA ALA A 339 0.34 1.99 32.42
C ALA A 339 -0.56 1.18 31.47
N LEU A 340 -1.26 1.86 30.54
CA LEU A 340 -2.13 1.27 29.53
C LEU A 340 -1.40 1.29 28.17
N SER A 341 -0.93 0.12 27.73
CA SER A 341 -0.16 -0.02 26.49
C SER A 341 -0.65 -1.26 25.71
N PRO A 342 -1.59 -1.08 24.78
CA PRO A 342 -1.94 -2.14 23.82
C PRO A 342 -0.71 -2.62 23.03
N LYS A 343 -0.48 -3.94 23.01
CA LYS A 343 0.64 -4.58 22.33
C LYS A 343 0.18 -5.38 21.11
N ALA A 344 -1.03 -5.93 21.16
CA ALA A 344 -1.58 -6.75 20.12
C ALA A 344 -3.10 -6.60 20.03
N ILE A 345 -3.63 -6.82 18.85
CA ILE A 345 -5.05 -6.99 18.57
C ILE A 345 -5.28 -8.36 17.92
N GLY A 346 -6.51 -8.87 17.90
CA GLY A 346 -6.70 -10.23 17.40
C GLY A 346 -8.10 -10.58 16.92
N LEU A 347 -8.13 -11.62 16.09
CA LEU A 347 -9.31 -12.35 15.63
C LEU A 347 -9.06 -13.86 15.79
N ASN A 348 -10.15 -14.64 15.83
CA ASN A 348 -10.08 -16.12 15.80
C ASN A 348 -9.16 -16.72 16.87
N ALA A 349 -9.04 -16.07 18.05
CA ALA A 349 -8.14 -16.43 19.13
C ALA A 349 -6.64 -16.36 18.76
N GLU A 350 -6.28 -15.59 17.78
CA GLU A 350 -4.92 -15.25 17.37
C GLU A 350 -4.66 -13.77 17.63
N LEU A 351 -3.47 -13.41 18.13
CA LEU A 351 -3.03 -12.05 18.40
C LEU A 351 -1.95 -11.64 17.38
N SER A 352 -2.03 -10.40 16.92
CA SER A 352 -1.06 -9.84 15.97
C SER A 352 -0.97 -8.32 16.11
N THR A 353 -0.07 -7.71 15.37
CA THR A 353 0.07 -6.26 15.21
C THR A 353 -0.50 -5.75 13.88
N VAL A 354 -1.24 -6.59 13.15
CA VAL A 354 -1.92 -6.18 11.91
C VAL A 354 -3.36 -5.73 12.18
N PRO A 355 -3.97 -4.90 11.33
CA PRO A 355 -5.35 -4.44 11.52
C PRO A 355 -6.33 -5.60 11.43
N LEU A 356 -7.47 -5.46 12.09
CA LEU A 356 -8.56 -6.42 12.04
C LEU A 356 -9.43 -6.16 10.80
N PRO A 357 -9.43 -7.04 9.78
CA PRO A 357 -10.30 -6.91 8.63
C PRO A 357 -11.72 -7.36 9.01
N LEU A 358 -12.62 -6.41 9.21
CA LEU A 358 -14.01 -6.69 9.58
C LEU A 358 -14.96 -6.44 8.41
N GLU A 359 -16.05 -7.22 8.37
CA GLU A 359 -17.08 -7.11 7.34
C GLU A 359 -18.29 -6.30 7.83
N PRO A 360 -18.88 -5.41 6.99
CA PRO A 360 -20.14 -4.76 7.29
C PRO A 360 -21.26 -5.74 7.61
N GLY A 361 -22.07 -5.42 8.62
CA GLY A 361 -23.21 -6.23 9.05
C GLY A 361 -22.86 -7.40 9.98
N LYS A 362 -21.57 -7.66 10.24
CA LYS A 362 -21.14 -8.79 11.09
C LYS A 362 -20.99 -8.38 12.55
N ARG A 363 -21.23 -9.35 13.45
CA ARG A 363 -20.85 -9.31 14.86
C ARG A 363 -19.64 -10.22 15.06
N VAL A 364 -18.58 -9.68 15.62
CA VAL A 364 -17.27 -10.33 15.67
C VAL A 364 -16.67 -10.18 17.06
N LYS A 365 -16.10 -11.25 17.60
CA LYS A 365 -15.30 -11.22 18.81
C LYS A 365 -13.88 -10.76 18.44
N ILE A 366 -13.44 -9.65 18.98
CA ILE A 366 -12.07 -9.16 18.86
C ILE A 366 -11.29 -9.38 20.15
N TYR A 367 -9.98 -9.48 20.04
CA TYR A 367 -9.05 -9.65 21.16
C TYR A 367 -8.15 -8.43 21.26
N LEU A 368 -7.83 -8.04 22.49
CA LEU A 368 -6.94 -6.92 22.82
C LEU A 368 -5.96 -7.40 23.88
N GLY A 369 -4.67 -7.35 23.57
CA GLY A 369 -3.60 -7.75 24.47
C GLY A 369 -2.66 -6.60 24.76
N GLY A 370 -2.10 -6.54 25.99
CA GLY A 370 -1.14 -5.51 26.37
C GLY A 370 -1.17 -5.16 27.85
N GLU A 371 -0.26 -4.28 28.24
CA GLU A 371 -0.17 -3.82 29.63
C GLU A 371 -1.42 -3.04 30.02
N GLY A 372 -2.01 -3.39 31.14
CA GLY A 372 -3.16 -2.70 31.72
C GLY A 372 -4.48 -2.87 31.00
N VAL A 373 -4.57 -3.65 29.91
CA VAL A 373 -5.82 -3.84 29.16
C VAL A 373 -6.90 -4.55 29.99
N ASP A 374 -6.50 -5.43 30.92
CA ASP A 374 -7.39 -6.12 31.86
C ASP A 374 -8.01 -5.20 32.93
N GLN A 375 -7.50 -3.97 33.06
CA GLN A 375 -8.04 -2.93 33.93
C GLN A 375 -9.07 -2.02 33.24
N VAL A 376 -9.31 -2.25 31.95
CA VAL A 376 -10.26 -1.47 31.14
C VAL A 376 -11.66 -2.08 31.30
N PRO A 377 -12.66 -1.32 31.78
CA PRO A 377 -14.03 -1.82 31.82
C PRO A 377 -14.62 -1.89 30.41
N GLY A 378 -15.49 -2.85 30.14
CA GLY A 378 -16.12 -3.03 28.83
C GLY A 378 -16.82 -1.78 28.29
N THR A 379 -17.40 -0.97 29.19
CA THR A 379 -18.05 0.31 28.83
C THR A 379 -17.08 1.39 28.37
N SER A 380 -15.78 1.18 28.55
CA SER A 380 -14.70 2.12 28.18
C SER A 380 -13.85 1.62 27.00
N ILE A 381 -14.30 0.56 26.34
CA ILE A 381 -13.74 0.07 25.07
C ILE A 381 -14.66 0.56 23.95
N LEU A 382 -14.15 1.38 23.06
CA LEU A 382 -14.93 2.01 21.99
C LEU A 382 -14.19 1.92 20.66
N VAL A 383 -14.96 1.87 19.58
CA VAL A 383 -14.46 2.24 18.24
C VAL A 383 -14.93 3.67 17.97
N ASN A 384 -14.03 4.55 17.58
CA ASN A 384 -14.29 5.99 17.42
C ASN A 384 -15.21 6.32 16.23
N SER A 385 -16.28 5.55 16.04
CA SER A 385 -17.16 5.68 14.88
C SER A 385 -18.60 5.29 15.23
N PRO A 386 -19.62 5.97 14.66
CA PRO A 386 -21.02 5.61 14.87
C PRO A 386 -21.44 4.30 14.20
N TYR A 387 -20.59 3.71 13.37
CA TYR A 387 -20.88 2.47 12.66
C TYR A 387 -20.49 1.21 13.43
N PHE A 388 -19.96 1.35 14.64
CA PHE A 388 -19.57 0.22 15.48
C PHE A 388 -20.25 0.31 16.83
N THR A 389 -20.76 -0.83 17.29
CA THR A 389 -21.30 -0.99 18.64
C THR A 389 -20.50 -2.06 19.37
N VAL A 390 -19.84 -1.67 20.43
CA VAL A 390 -19.14 -2.60 21.34
C VAL A 390 -20.16 -3.08 22.37
N ASP A 391 -20.22 -4.39 22.63
CA ASP A 391 -21.08 -4.97 23.67
C ASP A 391 -20.30 -5.08 25.00
N PRO A 392 -20.50 -4.19 25.97
CA PRO A 392 -19.73 -4.21 27.22
C PRO A 392 -19.96 -5.49 28.05
N ALA A 393 -21.13 -6.13 27.90
CA ALA A 393 -21.47 -7.34 28.64
C ALA A 393 -20.72 -8.58 28.13
N SER A 394 -20.17 -8.51 26.92
CA SER A 394 -19.39 -9.59 26.30
C SER A 394 -17.91 -9.60 26.72
N LEU A 395 -17.47 -8.66 27.55
CA LEU A 395 -16.07 -8.58 27.99
C LEU A 395 -15.66 -9.84 28.76
N VAL A 396 -14.59 -10.49 28.28
CA VAL A 396 -13.98 -11.67 28.90
C VAL A 396 -12.48 -11.44 29.07
N ARG A 397 -11.93 -11.84 30.23
CA ARG A 397 -10.46 -11.97 30.42
C ARG A 397 -10.05 -13.32 29.89
N GLU A 398 -9.23 -13.32 28.86
CA GLU A 398 -8.84 -14.54 28.18
C GLU A 398 -7.54 -15.12 28.77
N GLN A 399 -7.44 -16.45 28.74
CA GLN A 399 -6.23 -17.19 29.11
C GLN A 399 -5.52 -17.61 27.82
N MET A 400 -4.75 -16.70 27.25
CA MET A 400 -3.95 -16.95 26.06
C MET A 400 -2.46 -17.07 26.41
N ASN A 401 -1.71 -17.78 25.57
CA ASN A 401 -0.25 -17.87 25.72
C ASN A 401 0.39 -16.57 25.20
N ALA A 402 0.30 -15.50 25.99
CA ALA A 402 0.85 -14.18 25.70
C ALA A 402 1.59 -13.65 26.94
N PRO A 403 2.67 -12.86 26.79
CA PRO A 403 3.45 -12.31 27.90
C PRO A 403 2.73 -11.17 28.64
N PHE A 404 1.52 -10.83 28.27
CA PHE A 404 0.70 -9.74 28.81
C PHE A 404 -0.77 -10.18 28.93
N PRO A 405 -1.58 -9.46 29.73
CA PRO A 405 -3.02 -9.70 29.84
C PRO A 405 -3.73 -9.58 28.49
N VAL A 406 -4.75 -10.42 28.27
CA VAL A 406 -5.60 -10.41 27.07
C VAL A 406 -7.06 -10.35 27.50
N ILE A 407 -7.82 -9.50 26.82
CA ILE A 407 -9.27 -9.44 26.91
C ILE A 407 -9.90 -9.69 25.55
N SER A 408 -11.12 -10.17 25.52
CA SER A 408 -11.95 -10.20 24.31
C SER A 408 -13.26 -9.48 24.53
N ILE A 409 -13.83 -8.96 23.44
CA ILE A 409 -15.09 -8.24 23.45
C ILE A 409 -15.76 -8.37 22.09
N GLU A 410 -17.09 -8.35 22.06
CA GLU A 410 -17.84 -8.39 20.80
C GLU A 410 -18.10 -7.00 20.24
N VAL A 411 -17.89 -6.87 18.93
CA VAL A 411 -18.12 -5.65 18.17
C VAL A 411 -19.10 -5.94 17.04
N GLN A 412 -20.19 -5.17 16.97
CA GLN A 412 -21.14 -5.19 15.86
C GLN A 412 -20.76 -4.10 14.86
N VAL A 413 -20.55 -4.49 13.60
CA VAL A 413 -20.32 -3.55 12.48
C VAL A 413 -21.65 -3.27 11.80
N ALA A 414 -21.98 -2.00 11.57
CA ALA A 414 -23.19 -1.63 10.86
C ALA A 414 -23.13 -2.07 9.38
N PRO A 415 -24.26 -2.50 8.76
CA PRO A 415 -24.27 -2.95 7.37
C PRO A 415 -23.82 -1.89 6.35
N ASN A 416 -23.92 -0.63 6.70
CA ASN A 416 -23.55 0.52 5.89
C ASN A 416 -22.24 1.20 6.36
N ALA A 417 -21.41 0.48 7.12
CA ALA A 417 -20.11 1.01 7.55
C ALA A 417 -19.26 1.34 6.33
N PRO A 418 -18.75 2.58 6.20
CA PRO A 418 -17.90 2.97 5.09
C PRO A 418 -16.56 2.22 5.08
N PHE A 419 -16.01 1.99 3.91
CA PHE A 419 -14.65 1.49 3.77
C PHE A 419 -13.64 2.47 4.38
N GLY A 420 -12.62 1.95 5.04
CA GLY A 420 -11.57 2.72 5.68
C GLY A 420 -11.15 2.16 7.03
N ASP A 421 -10.28 2.91 7.70
CA ASP A 421 -9.62 2.53 8.94
C ASP A 421 -10.24 3.24 10.13
N TYR A 422 -10.35 2.52 11.25
CA TYR A 422 -11.03 2.98 12.45
C TYR A 422 -10.18 2.72 13.69
N THR A 423 -10.17 3.68 14.61
CA THR A 423 -9.41 3.63 15.86
C THR A 423 -10.18 2.90 16.94
N VAL A 424 -9.51 1.96 17.61
CA VAL A 424 -9.97 1.42 18.91
C VAL A 424 -9.44 2.31 20.03
N ARG A 425 -10.34 2.74 20.92
CA ARG A 425 -10.06 3.55 22.10
C ARG A 425 -10.31 2.74 23.36
N LEU A 426 -9.33 2.72 24.24
CA LEU A 426 -9.39 2.11 25.56
C LEU A 426 -9.27 3.20 26.62
N GLN A 427 -10.03 3.08 27.71
CA GLN A 427 -9.86 3.95 28.88
C GLN A 427 -9.88 3.13 30.15
N SER A 428 -8.82 3.21 30.94
CA SER A 428 -8.73 2.55 32.24
C SER A 428 -9.60 3.20 33.31
N ASN A 429 -9.80 2.53 34.43
CA ASN A 429 -10.51 3.09 35.59
C ASN A 429 -9.79 4.31 36.20
N SER A 430 -8.51 4.48 35.98
CA SER A 430 -7.74 5.67 36.38
C SER A 430 -7.93 6.87 35.45
N GLY A 431 -8.73 6.71 34.37
CA GLY A 431 -8.96 7.75 33.36
C GLY A 431 -7.88 7.83 32.28
N GLU A 432 -6.90 6.94 32.31
CA GLU A 432 -5.86 6.85 31.29
C GLU A 432 -6.42 6.33 29.98
N ILE A 433 -6.03 6.94 28.86
CA ILE A 433 -6.52 6.61 27.52
C ILE A 433 -5.38 6.04 26.68
N ALA A 434 -5.69 5.01 25.90
CA ALA A 434 -4.84 4.53 24.79
C ALA A 434 -5.68 4.46 23.51
N PHE A 435 -5.06 4.78 22.39
CA PHE A 435 -5.64 4.68 21.05
C PHE A 435 -4.81 3.75 20.20
N VAL A 436 -5.47 2.91 19.42
CA VAL A 436 -4.85 2.11 18.36
C VAL A 436 -5.40 2.61 17.02
N PRO A 437 -4.72 3.55 16.34
CA PRO A 437 -5.20 4.16 15.11
C PRO A 437 -5.21 3.13 13.96
N GLY A 438 -6.35 2.98 13.29
CA GLY A 438 -6.51 2.01 12.22
C GLY A 438 -6.53 0.55 12.66
N ALA A 439 -6.88 0.28 13.93
CA ALA A 439 -6.99 -1.07 14.48
C ALA A 439 -8.00 -1.96 13.74
N ILE A 440 -9.05 -1.36 13.18
CA ILE A 440 -10.07 -2.04 12.39
C ILE A 440 -10.05 -1.47 10.99
N THR A 441 -10.02 -2.35 9.99
CA THR A 441 -10.12 -1.99 8.57
C THR A 441 -11.38 -2.60 7.98
N ILE A 442 -12.20 -1.78 7.32
CA ILE A 442 -13.28 -2.21 6.45
C ILE A 442 -12.77 -2.05 5.01
N ASP A 443 -12.51 -3.15 4.33
CA ASP A 443 -11.87 -3.15 3.01
C ASP A 443 -12.77 -3.82 1.96
N PRO A 444 -12.96 -3.22 0.78
CA PRO A 444 -13.71 -3.85 -0.31
C PRO A 444 -13.10 -5.17 -0.77
N ALA A 445 -11.80 -5.37 -0.63
CA ALA A 445 -11.13 -6.61 -1.02
C ALA A 445 -11.56 -7.81 -0.15
N VAL A 446 -11.89 -7.58 1.12
CA VAL A 446 -12.41 -8.61 2.05
C VAL A 446 -13.89 -8.88 1.80
N ALA A 447 -14.64 -7.85 1.39
CA ALA A 447 -16.08 -7.96 1.09
C ALA A 447 -16.36 -8.42 -0.35
N ALA A 448 -15.38 -8.43 -1.24
CA ALA A 448 -15.55 -8.82 -2.63
C ALA A 448 -15.64 -10.35 -2.75
N PRO A 449 -16.60 -10.89 -3.53
CA PRO A 449 -16.50 -12.28 -3.96
C PRO A 449 -15.20 -12.50 -4.71
N ILE A 450 -14.70 -13.75 -4.68
CA ILE A 450 -13.48 -14.18 -5.42
C ILE A 450 -13.46 -13.46 -6.76
N ALA A 451 -12.45 -12.64 -7.00
CA ALA A 451 -12.34 -11.84 -8.20
C ALA A 451 -12.51 -12.75 -9.43
N ASN A 452 -13.37 -12.35 -10.36
CA ASN A 452 -13.50 -13.08 -11.61
C ASN A 452 -12.12 -13.11 -12.28
N PRO A 453 -11.53 -14.27 -12.60
CA PRO A 453 -10.20 -14.37 -13.20
C PRO A 453 -10.02 -13.46 -14.41
N ILE A 454 -11.10 -13.20 -15.17
CA ILE A 454 -11.09 -12.30 -16.34
C ILE A 454 -10.82 -10.82 -15.96
N ASP A 455 -10.97 -10.45 -14.68
CA ASP A 455 -10.64 -9.11 -14.20
C ASP A 455 -9.14 -8.93 -13.96
N ASP A 456 -8.38 -10.04 -13.84
CA ASP A 456 -6.93 -10.02 -13.90
C ASP A 456 -6.48 -9.74 -15.34
N SER A 457 -5.74 -8.66 -15.54
CA SER A 457 -5.35 -8.18 -16.86
C SER A 457 -4.48 -9.18 -17.62
N ARG A 458 -3.62 -9.92 -16.91
CA ARG A 458 -2.74 -10.91 -17.53
C ARG A 458 -3.50 -12.18 -17.90
N PHE A 459 -4.36 -12.65 -17.00
CA PHE A 459 -5.25 -13.78 -17.27
C PHE A 459 -6.16 -13.45 -18.47
N PHE A 460 -6.79 -12.25 -18.48
CA PHE A 460 -7.60 -11.81 -19.61
C PHE A 460 -6.82 -11.87 -20.93
N VAL A 461 -5.63 -11.27 -20.98
CA VAL A 461 -4.81 -11.26 -22.21
C VAL A 461 -4.43 -12.67 -22.64
N SER A 462 -3.95 -13.50 -21.71
CA SER A 462 -3.51 -14.88 -22.01
C SER A 462 -4.66 -15.73 -22.50
N GLN A 463 -5.80 -15.69 -21.82
CA GLN A 463 -6.98 -16.46 -22.17
C GLN A 463 -7.59 -15.96 -23.47
N HIS A 464 -7.73 -14.63 -23.63
CA HIS A 464 -8.29 -14.03 -24.83
C HIS A 464 -7.45 -14.32 -26.08
N PHE A 465 -6.11 -14.29 -25.95
CA PHE A 465 -5.22 -14.69 -27.03
C PHE A 465 -5.41 -16.17 -27.41
N ALA A 466 -5.50 -17.05 -26.40
CA ALA A 466 -5.72 -18.48 -26.64
C ALA A 466 -7.11 -18.75 -27.28
N ASP A 467 -8.16 -18.08 -26.81
CA ASP A 467 -9.52 -18.21 -27.34
C ASP A 467 -9.63 -17.75 -28.79
N MET A 468 -8.96 -16.62 -29.11
CA MET A 468 -8.98 -16.04 -30.44
C MET A 468 -8.11 -16.79 -31.45
N THR A 469 -6.92 -17.25 -31.03
CA THR A 469 -5.91 -17.79 -31.97
C THR A 469 -5.76 -19.31 -31.90
N GLY A 470 -6.29 -19.96 -30.85
CA GLY A 470 -6.12 -21.39 -30.59
C GLY A 470 -4.69 -21.78 -30.14
N ARG A 471 -3.87 -20.81 -29.73
CA ARG A 471 -2.48 -21.02 -29.30
C ARG A 471 -2.12 -20.12 -28.12
N THR A 472 -1.08 -20.47 -27.41
CA THR A 472 -0.54 -19.61 -26.34
C THR A 472 0.27 -18.46 -26.93
N ALA A 473 0.09 -17.25 -26.38
CA ALA A 473 0.91 -16.10 -26.74
C ALA A 473 2.34 -16.24 -26.20
N ASP A 474 3.28 -15.64 -26.88
CA ASP A 474 4.64 -15.50 -26.34
C ASP A 474 4.65 -14.51 -25.15
N PRO A 475 5.61 -14.65 -24.22
CA PRO A 475 5.67 -13.81 -23.03
C PRO A 475 5.74 -12.31 -23.31
N ALA A 476 6.41 -11.88 -24.38
CA ALA A 476 6.56 -10.48 -24.73
C ALA A 476 5.25 -9.87 -25.23
N SER A 477 4.47 -10.62 -26.00
CA SER A 477 3.12 -10.23 -26.44
C SER A 477 2.16 -10.11 -25.26
N ILE A 478 2.14 -11.09 -24.34
CA ILE A 478 1.33 -11.02 -23.11
C ILE A 478 1.69 -9.78 -22.33
N GLU A 479 2.98 -9.53 -22.16
CA GLU A 479 3.51 -8.39 -21.43
C GLU A 479 3.05 -7.06 -22.00
N LYS A 480 3.24 -6.87 -23.32
CA LYS A 480 2.83 -5.65 -24.03
C LYS A 480 1.33 -5.37 -23.86
N LEU A 481 0.50 -6.37 -24.09
CA LEU A 481 -0.97 -6.20 -24.04
C LEU A 481 -1.48 -6.02 -22.60
N THR A 482 -0.87 -6.72 -21.63
CA THR A 482 -1.18 -6.53 -20.20
C THR A 482 -0.86 -5.12 -19.76
N THR A 483 0.27 -4.55 -20.19
CA THR A 483 0.64 -3.16 -19.90
C THR A 483 -0.43 -2.18 -20.39
N GLN A 484 -0.93 -2.38 -21.60
CA GLN A 484 -1.98 -1.52 -22.18
C GLN A 484 -3.24 -1.47 -21.29
N LEU A 485 -3.65 -2.60 -20.70
CA LEU A 485 -4.77 -2.65 -19.76
C LEU A 485 -4.45 -1.98 -18.43
N LEU A 486 -3.26 -2.23 -17.89
CA LEU A 486 -2.86 -1.69 -16.58
C LEU A 486 -2.72 -0.17 -16.57
N LEU A 487 -2.36 0.45 -17.72
CA LEU A 487 -2.34 1.91 -17.87
C LEU A 487 -3.72 2.56 -17.69
N CYS A 488 -4.79 1.79 -17.81
CA CYS A 488 -6.15 2.27 -17.55
C CYS A 488 -6.43 2.47 -16.06
N GLY A 489 -5.73 1.76 -15.17
CA GLY A 489 -6.06 1.75 -13.74
C GLY A 489 -7.52 1.31 -13.51
N PRO A 490 -8.22 1.84 -12.51
CA PRO A 490 -9.59 1.45 -12.17
C PRO A 490 -10.67 2.12 -13.05
N ARG A 491 -10.30 2.75 -14.17
CA ARG A 491 -11.25 3.47 -15.05
C ARG A 491 -12.01 2.50 -15.98
N PRO A 492 -13.32 2.25 -15.76
CA PRO A 492 -14.07 1.23 -16.51
C PRO A 492 -14.12 1.49 -18.01
N ASP A 493 -14.28 2.75 -18.41
CA ASP A 493 -14.38 3.13 -19.84
C ASP A 493 -13.06 2.95 -20.56
N CYS A 494 -11.94 3.28 -19.91
CA CYS A 494 -10.60 3.03 -20.44
C CYS A 494 -10.33 1.53 -20.59
N LEU A 495 -10.65 0.72 -19.58
CA LEU A 495 -10.49 -0.74 -19.63
C LEU A 495 -11.31 -1.36 -20.75
N ARG A 496 -12.55 -0.89 -20.93
CA ARG A 496 -13.42 -1.34 -22.04
C ARG A 496 -12.81 -1.03 -23.39
N ALA A 497 -12.35 0.21 -23.59
CA ALA A 497 -11.69 0.63 -24.82
C ALA A 497 -10.42 -0.18 -25.08
N ALA A 498 -9.55 -0.32 -24.09
CA ALA A 498 -8.30 -1.07 -24.21
C ALA A 498 -8.53 -2.58 -24.48
N ARG A 499 -9.53 -3.20 -23.87
CA ARG A 499 -9.94 -4.59 -24.17
C ARG A 499 -10.42 -4.73 -25.61
N LEU A 500 -11.19 -3.76 -26.10
CA LEU A 500 -11.64 -3.74 -27.50
C LEU A 500 -10.47 -3.57 -28.47
N ASP A 501 -9.54 -2.66 -28.18
CA ASP A 501 -8.33 -2.44 -28.97
C ASP A 501 -7.46 -3.70 -29.04
N ILE A 502 -7.31 -4.42 -27.92
CA ILE A 502 -6.59 -5.70 -27.88
C ILE A 502 -7.29 -6.73 -28.75
N SER A 503 -8.61 -6.88 -28.63
CA SER A 503 -9.39 -7.81 -29.45
C SER A 503 -9.22 -7.51 -30.94
N THR A 504 -9.33 -6.24 -31.30
CA THR A 504 -9.13 -5.75 -32.67
C THR A 504 -7.72 -6.06 -33.18
N SER A 505 -6.70 -5.77 -32.38
CA SER A 505 -5.31 -6.03 -32.72
C SER A 505 -5.04 -7.52 -32.95
N LEU A 506 -5.59 -8.40 -32.09
CA LEU A 506 -5.45 -9.84 -32.25
C LEU A 506 -6.13 -10.34 -33.54
N MET A 507 -7.34 -9.87 -33.83
CA MET A 507 -8.05 -10.22 -35.07
C MET A 507 -7.28 -9.83 -36.32
N LEU A 508 -6.66 -8.66 -36.32
CA LEU A 508 -5.98 -8.13 -37.51
C LEU A 508 -4.58 -8.73 -37.71
N ASN A 509 -3.83 -8.89 -36.63
CA ASN A 509 -2.41 -9.26 -36.73
C ASN A 509 -2.15 -10.75 -36.57
N GLU A 510 -2.94 -11.47 -35.78
CA GLU A 510 -2.69 -12.87 -35.44
C GLU A 510 -3.51 -13.86 -36.31
N LEU A 511 -4.51 -13.36 -37.04
CA LEU A 511 -5.37 -14.16 -37.94
C LEU A 511 -5.21 -13.71 -39.40
N PRO A 512 -4.06 -13.95 -40.02
CA PRO A 512 -3.72 -13.37 -41.34
C PRO A 512 -4.59 -13.87 -42.48
N SER A 513 -5.17 -15.08 -42.39
CA SER A 513 -6.04 -15.60 -43.43
C SER A 513 -7.52 -15.45 -43.09
N SER A 514 -8.34 -15.16 -44.11
CA SER A 514 -9.81 -15.09 -43.96
C SER A 514 -10.40 -16.35 -43.36
N ALA A 515 -9.82 -17.52 -43.66
CA ALA A 515 -10.30 -18.80 -43.13
C ALA A 515 -10.02 -18.95 -41.64
N LEU A 516 -8.82 -18.55 -41.17
CA LEU A 516 -8.49 -18.55 -39.74
C LEU A 516 -9.33 -17.52 -39.01
N PHE A 517 -9.48 -16.34 -39.55
CA PHE A 517 -10.30 -15.28 -38.98
C PHE A 517 -11.76 -15.74 -38.77
N LEU A 518 -12.42 -16.26 -39.81
CA LEU A 518 -13.81 -16.73 -39.74
C LEU A 518 -13.97 -17.91 -38.74
N ASN A 519 -13.07 -18.87 -38.78
CA ASN A 519 -13.13 -19.99 -37.82
C ASN A 519 -12.96 -19.51 -36.37
N SER A 520 -12.04 -18.59 -36.12
CA SER A 520 -11.86 -18.02 -34.77
C SER A 520 -13.05 -17.18 -34.34
N LEU A 521 -13.58 -16.33 -35.21
CA LEU A 521 -14.76 -15.49 -34.93
C LEU A 521 -15.96 -16.35 -34.52
N TYR A 522 -16.28 -17.37 -35.32
CA TYR A 522 -17.42 -18.27 -35.02
C TYR A 522 -17.18 -19.12 -33.77
N SER A 523 -15.95 -19.59 -33.55
CA SER A 523 -15.62 -20.38 -32.36
C SER A 523 -15.68 -19.55 -31.09
N SER A 524 -15.16 -18.33 -31.09
CA SER A 524 -15.14 -17.45 -29.92
C SER A 524 -16.48 -16.82 -29.60
N SER A 525 -17.26 -16.44 -30.64
CA SER A 525 -18.54 -15.73 -30.46
C SER A 525 -19.73 -16.68 -30.32
N LEU A 526 -19.74 -17.82 -31.03
CA LEU A 526 -20.86 -18.73 -31.13
C LEU A 526 -20.56 -20.14 -30.59
N GLY A 527 -19.35 -20.40 -30.11
CA GLY A 527 -18.91 -21.70 -29.59
C GLY A 527 -18.94 -22.84 -30.62
N ARG A 528 -18.96 -22.53 -31.92
CA ARG A 528 -19.02 -23.50 -33.01
C ARG A 528 -18.22 -23.06 -34.23
N ARG A 529 -17.91 -23.96 -35.12
CA ARG A 529 -17.36 -23.62 -36.44
C ARG A 529 -18.46 -23.06 -37.36
N PRO A 530 -18.13 -22.18 -38.34
CA PRO A 530 -19.08 -21.75 -39.35
C PRO A 530 -19.57 -22.93 -40.20
N ARG A 531 -20.81 -22.90 -40.64
CA ARG A 531 -21.31 -23.79 -41.67
C ARG A 531 -20.68 -23.39 -43.00
N LEU A 532 -20.67 -24.29 -43.99
CA LEU A 532 -20.04 -24.02 -45.27
C LEU A 532 -20.69 -22.76 -45.95
N THR A 533 -22.01 -22.66 -45.91
CA THR A 533 -22.73 -21.51 -46.47
C THR A 533 -22.44 -20.20 -45.76
N GLU A 534 -22.31 -20.21 -44.42
CA GLU A 534 -21.92 -19.05 -43.64
C GLU A 534 -20.47 -18.66 -43.96
N PHE A 535 -19.58 -19.63 -44.02
CA PHE A 535 -18.18 -19.43 -44.35
C PHE A 535 -18.00 -18.83 -45.77
N GLU A 536 -18.70 -19.34 -46.75
CA GLU A 536 -18.62 -18.86 -48.11
C GLU A 536 -19.20 -17.44 -48.24
N SER A 537 -20.35 -17.18 -47.60
CA SER A 537 -20.97 -15.85 -47.59
C SER A 537 -20.07 -14.80 -46.94
N ASP A 538 -19.57 -15.08 -45.72
CA ASP A 538 -18.76 -14.16 -44.96
C ASP A 538 -17.37 -13.97 -45.57
N ARG A 539 -16.83 -15.02 -46.19
CA ARG A 539 -15.60 -14.90 -46.98
C ARG A 539 -15.73 -13.96 -48.16
N VAL A 540 -16.88 -14.00 -48.84
CA VAL A 540 -17.15 -13.05 -49.94
C VAL A 540 -17.17 -11.62 -49.41
N LEU A 541 -17.82 -11.39 -48.26
CA LEU A 541 -17.81 -10.07 -47.61
C LEU A 541 -16.40 -9.59 -47.27
N LEU A 542 -15.56 -10.47 -46.74
CA LEU A 542 -14.16 -10.14 -46.42
C LEU A 542 -13.31 -9.84 -47.63
N LEU A 543 -13.62 -10.41 -48.78
CA LEU A 543 -12.90 -10.22 -50.04
C LEU A 543 -13.48 -9.12 -50.92
N SER A 544 -14.67 -8.61 -50.61
CA SER A 544 -15.35 -7.56 -51.39
C SER A 544 -14.73 -6.17 -51.16
N ASP A 545 -14.13 -5.93 -50.01
CA ASP A 545 -13.41 -4.69 -49.70
C ASP A 545 -11.90 -4.90 -49.85
N THR A 546 -11.42 -4.79 -51.08
CA THR A 546 -10.01 -4.94 -51.40
C THR A 546 -9.19 -3.70 -51.09
N GLU A 547 -9.83 -2.55 -50.83
CA GLU A 547 -9.14 -1.31 -50.47
C GLU A 547 -8.86 -1.20 -48.97
N ASP A 548 -9.72 -1.81 -48.13
CA ASP A 548 -9.54 -1.84 -46.68
C ASP A 548 -9.96 -3.18 -46.06
N PRO A 549 -9.06 -4.21 -46.11
CA PRO A 549 -9.35 -5.53 -45.53
C PRO A 549 -9.56 -5.50 -43.99
N GLU A 550 -8.99 -4.53 -43.31
CA GLU A 550 -9.13 -4.36 -41.87
C GLU A 550 -10.54 -3.90 -41.50
N ARG A 551 -11.07 -2.96 -42.27
CA ARG A 551 -12.44 -2.48 -42.11
C ARG A 551 -13.48 -3.57 -42.37
N ALA A 552 -13.26 -4.42 -43.38
CA ALA A 552 -14.13 -5.56 -43.65
C ALA A 552 -14.15 -6.57 -42.50
N ARG A 553 -13.00 -6.88 -41.89
CA ARG A 553 -12.89 -7.75 -40.74
C ARG A 553 -13.58 -7.18 -39.49
N LEU A 554 -13.37 -5.89 -39.22
CA LEU A 554 -14.04 -5.20 -38.13
C LEU A 554 -15.55 -5.17 -38.30
N ALA A 555 -16.04 -4.84 -39.49
CA ALA A 555 -17.46 -4.81 -39.78
C ALA A 555 -18.13 -6.18 -39.58
N LEU A 556 -17.49 -7.25 -40.01
CA LEU A 556 -17.99 -8.61 -39.82
C LEU A 556 -17.93 -9.07 -38.33
N ALA A 557 -16.94 -8.62 -37.59
CA ALA A 557 -16.83 -8.95 -36.16
C ALA A 557 -17.87 -8.22 -35.29
N MET A 558 -18.40 -7.09 -35.77
CA MET A 558 -19.42 -6.28 -35.08
C MET A 558 -20.86 -6.64 -35.51
N ALA A 559 -21.06 -7.41 -36.58
CA ALA A 559 -22.35 -7.91 -37.05
C ALA A 559 -22.79 -9.20 -36.31
#